data_2b5c7a579d7d3826122277b1ea48d0bb
#
_entry.id   2b5c7a579d7d3826122277b1ea48d0bb
#
_cell.length_a   1.000
_cell.length_b   1.000
_cell.length_c   1.000
_cell.angle_alpha   90.00
_cell.angle_beta   90.00
_cell.angle_gamma   90.00
#
_symmetry.space_group_name_H-M   'P 1'
#
loop_
_entity.id
_entity.type
_entity.pdbx_description
1 polymer ?
#
loop_
_entity_poly.entity_id
_entity_poly.type
_entity_poly.pdbx_seq_one_letter_code
_entity_poly.pdbx_strand_id
1 'polypeptide(L)'
;MAESNTEDPIADYRAFIARKSQVDGADGFRPRFMPSCLFDFQAALTTWAIEKGRAALYEDCGLGKSIQQLVWAQNIVEHTNKPALILTPLAVAAQTVGEASKFDIDATRTAGDITGTRIHVTNYEKLHHFNPDDFGGMVCDESSILKNFDGVTKAAVTEFMRRMRYRLLCTATAAPNDFVELGTSSEALGYLGHMDMLARFFKNDQHTADTGRKFGVGGGGAPKW
;
A
#
# COMPACT_ATOMS: atom_id res chain seq x y z
N MET A 1 -25.87 -18.29 47.79
CA MET A 1 -25.99 -18.51 46.30
C MET A 1 -24.97 -17.61 45.67
N ALA A 2 -23.92 -18.19 45.15
CA ALA A 2 -22.87 -17.45 44.43
C ALA A 2 -23.26 -17.43 42.96
N GLU A 3 -23.51 -16.25 42.44
CA GLU A 3 -23.70 -16.05 41.00
C GLU A 3 -22.38 -16.28 40.30
N SER A 4 -22.29 -17.35 39.52
CA SER A 4 -21.18 -17.61 38.64
C SER A 4 -21.22 -16.60 37.47
N ASN A 5 -20.36 -15.61 37.54
CA ASN A 5 -20.09 -14.68 36.44
C ASN A 5 -19.37 -15.48 35.34
N THR A 6 -20.11 -16.09 34.43
CA THR A 6 -19.57 -16.71 33.22
C THR A 6 -19.26 -15.60 32.23
N GLU A 7 -18.04 -15.05 32.33
CA GLU A 7 -17.49 -14.19 31.29
C GLU A 7 -17.54 -14.96 29.96
N ASP A 8 -18.14 -14.36 28.93
CA ASP A 8 -18.22 -14.95 27.61
C ASP A 8 -16.85 -14.86 26.92
N PRO A 9 -16.10 -15.97 26.74
CA PRO A 9 -14.76 -15.96 26.15
C PRO A 9 -14.75 -15.45 24.71
N ILE A 10 -15.89 -15.51 24.04
CA ILE A 10 -16.06 -15.03 22.64
C ILE A 10 -16.18 -13.50 22.61
N ALA A 11 -16.85 -12.89 23.60
CA ALA A 11 -16.95 -11.46 23.73
C ALA A 11 -15.58 -10.82 24.01
N ASP A 12 -14.78 -11.44 24.89
CA ASP A 12 -13.41 -11.01 25.20
C ASP A 12 -12.48 -11.15 24.00
N TYR A 13 -12.60 -12.24 23.25
CA TYR A 13 -11.84 -12.43 22.03
C TYR A 13 -12.22 -11.41 20.95
N ARG A 14 -13.51 -11.13 20.75
CA ARG A 14 -13.96 -10.07 19.83
C ARG A 14 -13.48 -8.70 20.24
N ALA A 15 -13.50 -8.36 21.52
CA ALA A 15 -12.99 -7.11 22.05
C ALA A 15 -11.45 -7.01 21.91
N PHE A 16 -10.74 -8.13 22.04
CA PHE A 16 -9.30 -8.20 21.80
C PHE A 16 -8.97 -8.00 20.31
N ILE A 17 -9.69 -8.65 19.40
CA ILE A 17 -9.54 -8.45 17.95
C ILE A 17 -9.90 -7.02 17.55
N ALA A 18 -10.97 -6.44 18.09
CA ALA A 18 -11.36 -5.05 17.84
C ALA A 18 -10.30 -4.05 18.33
N ARG A 19 -9.61 -4.32 19.43
CA ARG A 19 -8.47 -3.51 19.90
C ARG A 19 -7.20 -3.70 19.08
N LYS A 20 -7.01 -4.89 18.50
CA LYS A 20 -5.87 -5.19 17.62
C LYS A 20 -6.11 -4.81 16.17
N SER A 21 -7.34 -4.90 15.70
CA SER A 21 -7.71 -4.24 14.46
C SER A 21 -7.64 -2.74 14.74
N GLN A 22 -6.48 -2.15 14.49
CA GLN A 22 -6.37 -0.70 14.42
C GLN A 22 -7.28 -0.25 13.28
N VAL A 23 -8.52 0.03 13.63
CA VAL A 23 -9.46 0.79 12.81
C VAL A 23 -9.03 2.25 12.96
N ASP A 24 -7.78 2.56 12.64
CA ASP A 24 -7.38 3.91 12.35
C ASP A 24 -8.06 4.28 11.03
N GLY A 25 -9.04 5.11 11.18
CA GLY A 25 -9.77 5.88 10.21
C GLY A 25 -9.96 5.23 8.84
N ALA A 26 -11.19 4.95 8.47
CA ALA A 26 -11.57 4.87 7.07
C ALA A 26 -11.40 6.30 6.50
N ASP A 27 -10.18 6.67 6.12
CA ASP A 27 -9.87 7.95 5.46
C ASP A 27 -10.36 7.97 4.00
N GLY A 28 -10.85 6.82 3.52
CA GLY A 28 -11.33 6.59 2.18
C GLY A 28 -12.80 6.95 1.97
N PHE A 29 -13.39 6.30 1.01
CA PHE A 29 -14.77 6.54 0.58
C PHE A 29 -15.38 5.26 -0.03
N ARG A 30 -16.70 5.25 -0.24
CA ARG A 30 -17.36 4.13 -0.92
C ARG A 30 -17.02 4.13 -2.41
N PRO A 31 -16.68 2.98 -3.00
CA PRO A 31 -16.42 2.87 -4.44
C PRO A 31 -17.59 3.39 -5.28
N ARG A 32 -17.27 4.07 -6.37
CA ARG A 32 -18.23 4.54 -7.39
C ARG A 32 -18.15 3.72 -8.66
N PHE A 33 -16.97 3.19 -8.96
CA PHE A 33 -16.68 2.38 -10.14
C PHE A 33 -16.17 1.00 -9.70
N MET A 34 -16.89 -0.06 -10.07
CA MET A 34 -16.48 -1.44 -9.80
C MET A 34 -16.97 -2.31 -10.97
N PRO A 35 -16.13 -2.58 -11.96
CA PRO A 35 -16.51 -3.33 -13.15
C PRO A 35 -16.82 -4.79 -12.81
N SER A 36 -17.84 -5.35 -13.46
CA SER A 36 -18.33 -6.72 -13.23
C SER A 36 -17.36 -7.82 -13.70
N CYS A 37 -16.28 -7.46 -14.39
CA CYS A 37 -15.22 -8.39 -14.82
C CYS A 37 -14.25 -8.76 -13.71
N LEU A 38 -14.28 -8.09 -12.55
CA LEU A 38 -13.48 -8.45 -11.40
C LEU A 38 -13.98 -9.75 -10.77
N PHE A 39 -13.08 -10.61 -10.36
CA PHE A 39 -13.42 -11.71 -9.46
C PHE A 39 -13.87 -11.16 -8.09
N ASP A 40 -14.70 -11.91 -7.38
CA ASP A 40 -15.24 -11.49 -6.08
C ASP A 40 -14.16 -11.06 -5.08
N PHE A 41 -13.05 -11.79 -5.00
CA PHE A 41 -11.95 -11.42 -4.11
C PHE A 41 -11.26 -10.12 -4.53
N GLN A 42 -11.09 -9.89 -5.85
CA GLN A 42 -10.50 -8.64 -6.36
C GLN A 42 -11.41 -7.44 -6.04
N ALA A 43 -12.72 -7.60 -6.26
CA ALA A 43 -13.70 -6.57 -5.92
C ALA A 43 -13.71 -6.28 -4.42
N ALA A 44 -13.64 -7.31 -3.57
CA ALA A 44 -13.61 -7.16 -2.12
C ALA A 44 -12.34 -6.44 -1.64
N LEU A 45 -11.14 -6.83 -2.13
CA LEU A 45 -9.88 -6.21 -1.78
C LEU A 45 -9.78 -4.77 -2.29
N THR A 46 -10.23 -4.51 -3.51
CA THR A 46 -10.23 -3.16 -4.09
C THR A 46 -11.19 -2.25 -3.32
N THR A 47 -12.38 -2.74 -2.98
CA THR A 47 -13.34 -2.02 -2.12
C THR A 47 -12.71 -1.66 -0.79
N TRP A 48 -12.13 -2.64 -0.11
CA TRP A 48 -11.44 -2.42 1.15
C TRP A 48 -10.32 -1.37 1.03
N ALA A 49 -9.50 -1.44 -0.01
CA ALA A 49 -8.41 -0.49 -0.23
C ALA A 49 -8.90 0.94 -0.49
N ILE A 50 -10.03 1.10 -1.19
CA ILE A 50 -10.66 2.41 -1.44
C ILE A 50 -11.24 2.96 -0.12
N GLU A 51 -11.94 2.14 0.66
CA GLU A 51 -12.52 2.54 1.95
C GLU A 51 -11.47 2.87 3.00
N LYS A 52 -10.31 2.20 2.97
CA LYS A 52 -9.16 2.56 3.80
C LYS A 52 -8.50 3.87 3.37
N GLY A 53 -8.49 4.19 2.09
CA GLY A 53 -7.85 5.37 1.52
C GLY A 53 -6.31 5.29 1.48
N ARG A 54 -5.70 4.60 2.45
CA ARG A 54 -4.27 4.30 2.52
C ARG A 54 -4.10 2.82 2.78
N ALA A 55 -3.69 2.06 1.78
CA ALA A 55 -3.68 0.61 1.83
C ALA A 55 -2.47 0.00 1.11
N ALA A 56 -2.20 -1.26 1.42
CA ALA A 56 -1.25 -2.08 0.68
C ALA A 56 -1.92 -3.40 0.27
N LEU A 57 -1.83 -3.74 -1.00
CA LEU A 57 -2.25 -5.02 -1.56
C LEU A 57 -1.01 -5.92 -1.75
N TYR A 58 -0.87 -6.89 -0.87
CA TYR A 58 0.20 -7.87 -0.90
C TYR A 58 -0.35 -9.18 -1.42
N GLU A 59 -0.32 -9.33 -2.73
CA GLU A 59 -0.91 -10.44 -3.46
C GLU A 59 0.14 -11.11 -4.33
N ASP A 60 0.07 -12.41 -4.49
CA ASP A 60 0.97 -13.16 -5.37
C ASP A 60 0.85 -12.74 -6.84
N CYS A 61 1.83 -13.15 -7.63
CA CYS A 61 1.80 -12.95 -9.08
C CYS A 61 0.57 -13.64 -9.70
N GLY A 62 -0.01 -13.01 -10.71
CA GLY A 62 -1.17 -13.56 -11.42
C GLY A 62 -2.54 -13.32 -10.79
N LEU A 63 -2.62 -12.72 -9.59
CA LEU A 63 -3.90 -12.43 -8.93
C LEU A 63 -4.61 -11.16 -9.45
N GLY A 64 -4.05 -10.51 -10.47
CA GLY A 64 -4.68 -9.38 -11.15
C GLY A 64 -4.52 -8.04 -10.41
N LYS A 65 -3.38 -7.81 -9.78
CA LYS A 65 -3.06 -6.52 -9.13
C LYS A 65 -3.24 -5.32 -10.08
N SER A 66 -2.87 -5.48 -11.35
CA SER A 66 -2.94 -4.36 -12.32
C SER A 66 -4.35 -3.83 -12.51
N ILE A 67 -5.36 -4.70 -12.65
CA ILE A 67 -6.75 -4.24 -12.78
C ILE A 67 -7.26 -3.64 -11.47
N GLN A 68 -6.88 -4.18 -10.31
CA GLN A 68 -7.24 -3.62 -9.01
C GLN A 68 -6.66 -2.22 -8.81
N GLN A 69 -5.41 -1.99 -9.21
CA GLN A 69 -4.75 -0.67 -9.20
C GLN A 69 -5.48 0.33 -10.11
N LEU A 70 -5.84 -0.08 -11.32
CA LEU A 70 -6.56 0.75 -12.28
C LEU A 70 -7.95 1.12 -11.77
N VAL A 71 -8.70 0.16 -11.22
CA VAL A 71 -10.03 0.40 -10.63
C VAL A 71 -9.91 1.31 -9.40
N TRP A 72 -8.91 1.11 -8.55
CA TRP A 72 -8.64 2.00 -7.42
C TRP A 72 -8.34 3.43 -7.91
N ALA A 73 -7.45 3.58 -8.89
CA ALA A 73 -7.08 4.88 -9.45
C ALA A 73 -8.28 5.59 -10.10
N GLN A 74 -9.12 4.86 -10.84
CA GLN A 74 -10.36 5.40 -11.43
C GLN A 74 -11.30 5.94 -10.35
N ASN A 75 -11.47 5.21 -9.25
CA ASN A 75 -12.27 5.68 -8.13
C ASN A 75 -11.70 6.96 -7.48
N ILE A 76 -10.37 7.09 -7.38
CA ILE A 76 -9.74 8.33 -6.91
C ILE A 76 -10.06 9.50 -7.83
N VAL A 77 -9.95 9.30 -9.13
CA VAL A 77 -10.29 10.32 -10.15
C VAL A 77 -11.74 10.77 -10.00
N GLU A 78 -12.68 9.84 -9.92
CA GLU A 78 -14.11 10.15 -9.81
C GLU A 78 -14.48 10.82 -8.49
N HIS A 79 -13.79 10.44 -7.40
CA HIS A 79 -14.05 11.02 -6.09
C HIS A 79 -13.46 12.41 -5.92
N THR A 80 -12.22 12.62 -6.39
CA THR A 80 -11.47 13.86 -6.13
C THR A 80 -11.57 14.89 -7.25
N ASN A 81 -12.01 14.47 -8.43
CA ASN A 81 -11.94 15.23 -9.68
C ASN A 81 -10.51 15.72 -10.00
N LYS A 82 -9.49 14.98 -9.57
CA LYS A 82 -8.08 15.20 -9.86
C LYS A 82 -7.50 13.95 -10.54
N PRO A 83 -6.42 14.10 -11.34
CA PRO A 83 -5.71 12.94 -11.87
C PRO A 83 -5.24 11.99 -10.77
N ALA A 84 -5.06 10.72 -11.11
CA ALA A 84 -4.34 9.74 -10.28
C ALA A 84 -3.01 9.37 -10.94
N LEU A 85 -1.99 9.11 -10.13
CA LEU A 85 -0.66 8.72 -10.59
C LEU A 85 -0.40 7.26 -10.27
N ILE A 86 0.05 6.48 -11.25
CA ILE A 86 0.54 5.12 -11.05
C ILE A 86 2.03 5.09 -11.36
N LEU A 87 2.84 4.77 -10.36
CA LEU A 87 4.26 4.47 -10.54
C LEU A 87 4.45 2.98 -10.77
N THR A 88 5.14 2.63 -11.84
CA THR A 88 5.47 1.25 -12.19
C THR A 88 6.96 1.13 -12.52
N PRO A 89 7.54 -0.08 -12.49
CA PRO A 89 8.80 -0.34 -13.15
C PRO A 89 8.72 0.03 -14.65
N LEU A 90 9.81 0.53 -15.21
CA LEU A 90 9.85 1.04 -16.58
C LEU A 90 9.28 0.06 -17.63
N ALA A 91 9.58 -1.24 -17.46
CA ALA A 91 9.14 -2.29 -18.38
C ALA A 91 7.62 -2.53 -18.34
N VAL A 92 6.94 -2.19 -17.25
CA VAL A 92 5.52 -2.51 -17.01
C VAL A 92 4.59 -1.38 -17.43
N ALA A 93 5.08 -0.14 -17.53
CA ALA A 93 4.26 1.04 -17.79
C ALA A 93 3.40 0.94 -19.07
N ALA A 94 3.95 0.40 -20.15
CA ALA A 94 3.20 0.23 -21.42
C ALA A 94 2.12 -0.86 -21.28
N GLN A 95 2.41 -1.93 -20.56
CA GLN A 95 1.45 -2.99 -20.28
C GLN A 95 0.28 -2.49 -19.44
N THR A 96 0.54 -1.70 -18.40
CA THR A 96 -0.50 -1.12 -17.53
C THR A 96 -1.49 -0.27 -18.33
N VAL A 97 -0.99 0.56 -19.25
CA VAL A 97 -1.85 1.37 -20.15
C VAL A 97 -2.64 0.47 -21.12
N GLY A 98 -2.00 -0.58 -21.66
CA GLY A 98 -2.68 -1.54 -22.52
C GLY A 98 -3.78 -2.34 -21.79
N GLU A 99 -3.58 -2.63 -20.51
CA GLU A 99 -4.60 -3.26 -19.66
C GLU A 99 -5.76 -2.28 -19.37
N ALA A 100 -5.47 -1.02 -19.07
CA ALA A 100 -6.50 0.00 -18.85
C ALA A 100 -7.50 0.07 -20.01
N SER A 101 -6.99 0.05 -21.25
CA SER A 101 -7.81 0.08 -22.47
C SER A 101 -8.76 -1.13 -22.59
N LYS A 102 -8.42 -2.29 -22.03
CA LYS A 102 -9.28 -3.48 -22.06
C LYS A 102 -10.50 -3.34 -21.14
N PHE A 103 -10.42 -2.46 -20.15
CA PHE A 103 -11.46 -2.25 -19.15
C PHE A 103 -12.14 -0.89 -19.29
N ASP A 104 -11.94 -0.21 -20.43
CA ASP A 104 -12.49 1.12 -20.73
C ASP A 104 -12.08 2.18 -19.68
N ILE A 105 -10.87 2.05 -19.13
CA ILE A 105 -10.28 2.98 -18.20
C ILE A 105 -9.30 3.90 -18.94
N ASP A 106 -9.50 5.22 -18.79
CA ASP A 106 -8.67 6.23 -19.44
C ASP A 106 -7.34 6.42 -18.72
N ALA A 107 -6.29 5.82 -19.25
CA ALA A 107 -4.94 5.90 -18.73
C ALA A 107 -3.92 6.21 -19.82
N THR A 108 -2.94 7.03 -19.52
CA THR A 108 -1.86 7.38 -20.44
C THR A 108 -0.48 7.28 -19.79
N ARG A 109 0.49 6.89 -20.60
CA ARG A 109 1.90 6.95 -20.18
C ARG A 109 2.40 8.38 -20.32
N THR A 110 3.05 8.90 -19.28
CA THR A 110 3.60 10.26 -19.27
C THR A 110 5.02 10.31 -18.72
N ALA A 111 5.74 11.35 -19.09
CA ALA A 111 7.10 11.61 -18.64
C ALA A 111 7.23 12.92 -17.84
N GLY A 112 6.10 13.61 -17.58
CA GLY A 112 6.05 14.89 -16.86
C GLY A 112 4.83 15.72 -17.24
N ASP A 113 4.28 15.54 -18.45
CA ASP A 113 3.15 16.33 -18.90
C ASP A 113 1.83 15.70 -18.41
N ILE A 114 1.06 16.47 -17.65
CA ILE A 114 -0.31 16.11 -17.25
C ILE A 114 -1.24 16.56 -18.38
N THR A 115 -1.73 15.59 -19.16
CA THR A 115 -2.63 15.82 -20.28
C THR A 115 -4.08 15.53 -19.90
N GLY A 116 -5.01 15.55 -20.87
CA GLY A 116 -6.44 15.34 -20.64
C GLY A 116 -6.85 13.99 -20.05
N THR A 117 -5.97 12.98 -20.04
CA THR A 117 -6.23 11.72 -19.36
C THR A 117 -6.19 11.88 -17.85
N ARG A 118 -7.01 11.09 -17.15
CA ARG A 118 -7.16 11.20 -15.68
C ARG A 118 -6.22 10.28 -14.92
N ILE A 119 -5.80 9.16 -15.51
CA ILE A 119 -4.80 8.27 -14.90
C ILE A 119 -3.49 8.42 -15.66
N HIS A 120 -2.45 8.82 -14.96
CA HIS A 120 -1.12 8.97 -15.50
C HIS A 120 -0.23 7.82 -15.01
N VAL A 121 0.38 7.09 -15.95
CA VAL A 121 1.31 6.00 -15.66
C VAL A 121 2.72 6.44 -15.98
N THR A 122 3.63 6.32 -15.03
CA THR A 122 5.05 6.68 -15.19
C THR A 122 5.95 5.72 -14.43
N ASN A 123 7.26 5.87 -14.59
CA ASN A 123 8.23 5.09 -13.82
C ASN A 123 8.81 5.90 -12.65
N TYR A 124 9.41 5.20 -11.71
CA TYR A 124 9.93 5.77 -10.47
C TYR A 124 10.97 6.87 -10.71
N GLU A 125 11.84 6.71 -11.71
CA GLU A 125 12.91 7.65 -12.04
C GLU A 125 12.39 9.01 -12.51
N LYS A 126 11.17 9.06 -13.02
CA LYS A 126 10.54 10.27 -13.54
C LYS A 126 9.67 11.02 -12.52
N LEU A 127 9.56 10.50 -11.30
CA LEU A 127 8.71 11.11 -10.27
C LEU A 127 9.03 12.58 -10.02
N HIS A 128 10.30 12.98 -10.14
CA HIS A 128 10.76 14.36 -9.94
C HIS A 128 10.19 15.39 -10.94
N HIS A 129 9.56 14.95 -12.03
CA HIS A 129 8.88 15.83 -12.97
C HIS A 129 7.45 16.20 -12.54
N PHE A 130 6.93 15.61 -11.47
CA PHE A 130 5.54 15.79 -11.08
C PHE A 130 5.43 16.55 -9.75
N ASN A 131 4.33 17.31 -9.59
CA ASN A 131 3.97 17.91 -8.33
C ASN A 131 2.88 17.06 -7.66
N PRO A 132 3.06 16.61 -6.39
CA PRO A 132 2.04 15.83 -5.69
C PRO A 132 0.70 16.55 -5.55
N ASP A 133 0.67 17.87 -5.53
CA ASP A 133 -0.56 18.64 -5.35
C ASP A 133 -1.50 18.59 -6.57
N ASP A 134 -0.99 18.16 -7.73
CA ASP A 134 -1.77 17.99 -8.96
C ASP A 134 -2.62 16.72 -8.95
N PHE A 135 -2.34 15.77 -8.04
CA PHE A 135 -2.98 14.47 -8.03
C PHE A 135 -3.91 14.27 -6.83
N GLY A 136 -4.96 13.48 -7.03
CA GLY A 136 -5.87 13.04 -5.98
C GLY A 136 -5.33 11.86 -5.16
N GLY A 137 -4.51 11.03 -5.78
CA GLY A 137 -3.90 9.86 -5.14
C GLY A 137 -2.86 9.19 -6.01
N MET A 138 -2.14 8.24 -5.41
CA MET A 138 -1.00 7.56 -6.04
C MET A 138 -0.98 6.07 -5.73
N VAL A 139 -0.63 5.30 -6.75
CA VAL A 139 -0.32 3.87 -6.67
C VAL A 139 1.18 3.67 -6.87
N CYS A 140 1.79 2.83 -6.05
CA CYS A 140 3.13 2.29 -6.31
C CYS A 140 3.00 0.81 -6.64
N ASP A 141 3.13 0.48 -7.93
CA ASP A 141 3.21 -0.89 -8.41
C ASP A 141 4.62 -1.44 -8.18
N GLU A 142 4.71 -2.71 -7.79
CA GLU A 142 5.94 -3.35 -7.35
C GLU A 142 6.67 -2.52 -6.28
N SER A 143 5.93 -2.12 -5.23
CA SER A 143 6.44 -1.24 -4.17
C SER A 143 7.64 -1.81 -3.39
N SER A 144 7.94 -3.11 -3.53
CA SER A 144 9.15 -3.74 -3.02
C SER A 144 10.43 -3.12 -3.60
N ILE A 145 10.36 -2.51 -4.79
CA ILE A 145 11.49 -1.82 -5.43
C ILE A 145 12.00 -0.64 -4.58
N LEU A 146 11.14 -0.05 -3.74
CA LEU A 146 11.53 1.04 -2.84
C LEU A 146 12.64 0.65 -1.87
N LYS A 147 12.84 -0.63 -1.63
CA LYS A 147 13.92 -1.16 -0.77
C LYS A 147 15.26 -1.13 -1.45
N ASN A 148 15.29 -1.23 -2.79
CA ASN A 148 16.48 -1.32 -3.62
C ASN A 148 16.98 0.05 -4.05
N PHE A 149 16.17 1.10 -3.95
CA PHE A 149 16.59 2.45 -4.25
C PHE A 149 17.60 2.98 -3.23
N ASP A 150 18.46 3.86 -3.67
CA ASP A 150 19.28 4.66 -2.77
C ASP A 150 18.40 5.46 -1.80
N GLY A 151 18.97 5.92 -0.71
CA GLY A 151 18.24 6.65 0.32
C GLY A 151 17.53 7.90 -0.21
N VAL A 152 18.05 8.53 -1.26
CA VAL A 152 17.49 9.75 -1.85
C VAL A 152 16.22 9.46 -2.64
N THR A 153 16.25 8.47 -3.53
CA THR A 153 15.08 8.10 -4.34
C THR A 153 13.95 7.56 -3.47
N LYS A 154 14.28 6.70 -2.49
CA LYS A 154 13.33 6.19 -1.51
C LYS A 154 12.67 7.33 -0.72
N ALA A 155 13.46 8.27 -0.22
CA ALA A 155 12.96 9.43 0.52
C ALA A 155 12.02 10.28 -0.35
N ALA A 156 12.40 10.56 -1.60
CA ALA A 156 11.59 11.33 -2.53
C ALA A 156 10.23 10.68 -2.81
N VAL A 157 10.18 9.36 -3.05
CA VAL A 157 8.92 8.63 -3.26
C VAL A 157 8.06 8.65 -1.99
N THR A 158 8.67 8.40 -0.84
CA THR A 158 7.97 8.40 0.46
C THR A 158 7.40 9.77 0.77
N GLU A 159 8.18 10.84 0.58
CA GLU A 159 7.72 12.21 0.79
C GLU A 159 6.59 12.59 -0.17
N PHE A 160 6.74 12.27 -1.46
CA PHE A 160 5.70 12.49 -2.46
C PHE A 160 4.39 11.80 -2.07
N MET A 161 4.45 10.52 -1.69
CA MET A 161 3.28 9.79 -1.22
C MET A 161 2.65 10.42 0.02
N ARG A 162 3.46 10.85 0.99
CA ARG A 162 2.96 11.42 2.25
C ARG A 162 2.20 12.73 2.07
N ARG A 163 2.43 13.45 0.99
CA ARG A 163 1.66 14.66 0.61
C ARG A 163 0.28 14.32 0.03
N MET A 164 0.03 13.07 -0.36
CA MET A 164 -1.25 12.65 -0.92
C MET A 164 -2.16 12.09 0.16
N ARG A 165 -3.46 12.34 0.03
CA ARG A 165 -4.46 11.75 0.92
C ARG A 165 -4.64 10.26 0.64
N TYR A 166 -4.77 9.88 -0.63
CA TYR A 166 -5.03 8.50 -1.05
C TYR A 166 -3.77 7.84 -1.58
N ARG A 167 -3.45 6.65 -1.04
CA ARG A 167 -2.19 5.95 -1.32
C ARG A 167 -2.44 4.46 -1.40
N LEU A 168 -1.88 3.83 -2.44
CA LEU A 168 -1.93 2.39 -2.60
C LEU A 168 -0.54 1.85 -2.90
N LEU A 169 -0.11 0.85 -2.15
CA LEU A 169 1.08 0.07 -2.45
C LEU A 169 0.67 -1.31 -2.96
N CYS A 170 1.31 -1.80 -3.99
CA CYS A 170 1.06 -3.14 -4.53
C CYS A 170 2.38 -3.87 -4.75
N THR A 171 2.47 -5.11 -4.30
CA THR A 171 3.60 -6.01 -4.58
C THR A 171 3.25 -7.45 -4.28
N ALA A 172 3.94 -8.38 -4.96
CA ALA A 172 3.92 -9.79 -4.59
C ALA A 172 4.96 -10.12 -3.49
N THR A 173 5.95 -9.24 -3.28
CA THR A 173 7.10 -9.49 -2.41
C THR A 173 7.24 -8.41 -1.36
N ALA A 174 6.25 -8.31 -0.46
CA ALA A 174 6.19 -7.26 0.56
C ALA A 174 7.39 -7.27 1.53
N ALA A 175 7.84 -8.46 1.92
CA ALA A 175 8.96 -8.67 2.84
C ALA A 175 9.78 -9.89 2.41
N PRO A 176 10.51 -9.83 1.28
CA PRO A 176 11.16 -11.01 0.70
C PRO A 176 12.28 -11.58 1.57
N ASN A 177 12.92 -10.77 2.39
CA ASN A 177 14.03 -11.20 3.23
C ASN A 177 13.70 -11.14 4.72
N ASP A 178 13.02 -10.09 5.16
CA ASP A 178 12.74 -9.84 6.57
C ASP A 178 11.53 -8.93 6.75
N PHE A 179 10.69 -9.20 7.75
CA PHE A 179 9.53 -8.37 8.10
C PHE A 179 9.87 -6.92 8.47
N VAL A 180 11.11 -6.63 8.85
CA VAL A 180 11.63 -5.26 9.04
C VAL A 180 11.43 -4.39 7.79
N GLU A 181 11.44 -5.01 6.61
CA GLU A 181 11.24 -4.30 5.34
C GLU A 181 9.86 -3.66 5.20
N LEU A 182 8.86 -4.15 5.94
CA LEU A 182 7.52 -3.54 5.99
C LEU A 182 7.52 -2.11 6.57
N GLY A 183 8.56 -1.73 7.31
CA GLY A 183 8.72 -0.38 7.84
C GLY A 183 8.71 0.71 6.76
N THR A 184 9.31 0.43 5.61
CA THR A 184 9.29 1.37 4.47
C THR A 184 7.86 1.56 3.94
N SER A 185 7.11 0.48 3.80
CA SER A 185 5.71 0.52 3.36
C SER A 185 4.83 1.25 4.36
N SER A 186 5.00 0.99 5.65
CA SER A 186 4.30 1.68 6.74
C SER A 186 4.55 3.19 6.72
N GLU A 187 5.81 3.59 6.51
CA GLU A 187 6.20 5.00 6.45
C GLU A 187 5.61 5.69 5.21
N ALA A 188 5.66 5.08 4.04
CA ALA A 188 5.10 5.61 2.80
C ALA A 188 3.58 5.79 2.89
N LEU A 189 2.88 4.85 3.51
CA LEU A 189 1.45 4.95 3.79
C LEU A 189 1.12 5.99 4.87
N GLY A 190 2.11 6.40 5.68
CA GLY A 190 1.96 7.39 6.73
C GLY A 190 1.28 6.85 7.99
N TYR A 191 1.47 5.55 8.28
CA TYR A 191 1.03 4.95 9.54
C TYR A 191 2.10 5.12 10.63
N LEU A 192 3.15 4.30 10.59
CA LEU A 192 4.26 4.37 11.54
C LEU A 192 5.56 4.66 10.79
N GLY A 193 6.41 5.49 11.36
CA GLY A 193 7.79 5.61 10.91
C GLY A 193 8.52 4.28 11.04
N HIS A 194 9.56 4.07 10.25
CA HIS A 194 10.30 2.81 10.25
C HIS A 194 10.80 2.42 11.66
N MET A 195 11.38 3.37 12.39
CA MET A 195 11.89 3.13 13.75
C MET A 195 10.77 2.86 14.77
N ASP A 196 9.63 3.54 14.65
CA ASP A 196 8.48 3.34 15.52
C ASP A 196 7.87 1.95 15.31
N MET A 197 7.81 1.52 14.05
CA MET A 197 7.36 0.17 13.71
C MET A 197 8.29 -0.89 14.31
N LEU A 198 9.60 -0.71 14.21
CA LEU A 198 10.58 -1.60 14.83
C LEU A 198 10.40 -1.64 16.35
N ALA A 199 10.31 -0.50 16.99
CA ALA A 199 10.16 -0.41 18.46
C ALA A 199 8.87 -1.08 18.95
N ARG A 200 7.79 -0.99 18.15
CA ARG A 200 6.47 -1.50 18.54
C ARG A 200 6.30 -3.00 18.30
N PHE A 201 6.80 -3.52 17.18
CA PHE A 201 6.51 -4.87 16.71
C PHE A 201 7.69 -5.83 16.75
N PHE A 202 8.91 -5.35 16.95
CA PHE A 202 10.10 -6.19 16.98
C PHE A 202 10.79 -6.13 18.35
N LYS A 203 11.30 -7.27 18.81
CA LYS A 203 12.19 -7.34 19.96
C LYS A 203 13.62 -7.14 19.48
N ASN A 204 14.37 -6.30 20.19
CA ASN A 204 15.81 -6.20 19.98
C ASN A 204 16.49 -7.30 20.81
N ASP A 205 16.99 -8.32 20.13
CA ASP A 205 17.64 -9.48 20.78
C ASP A 205 19.13 -9.22 20.95
N GLN A 206 19.47 -8.19 21.71
CA GLN A 206 20.87 -7.80 21.97
C GLN A 206 21.66 -8.81 22.82
N HIS A 207 21.00 -9.79 23.42
CA HIS A 207 21.67 -10.78 24.28
C HIS A 207 22.34 -11.95 23.54
N THR A 208 22.21 -12.04 22.24
CA THR A 208 22.96 -12.99 21.42
C THR A 208 24.07 -12.29 20.62
N ALA A 209 24.84 -11.43 21.25
CA ALA A 209 25.55 -10.30 20.68
C ALA A 209 26.96 -10.61 20.18
N ASP A 210 27.18 -11.66 19.42
CA ASP A 210 28.54 -11.84 18.85
C ASP A 210 28.62 -11.82 17.31
N THR A 211 27.55 -11.49 16.63
CA THR A 211 27.55 -11.33 15.17
C THR A 211 26.66 -10.17 14.79
N GLY A 212 27.16 -9.21 13.97
CA GLY A 212 26.46 -7.99 13.52
C GLY A 212 25.03 -8.23 13.06
N ARG A 213 24.02 -7.66 13.76
CA ARG A 213 22.73 -8.24 13.78
C ARG A 213 21.62 -7.46 13.19
N LYS A 214 20.83 -8.21 12.43
CA LYS A 214 19.63 -7.78 11.72
C LYS A 214 18.41 -8.05 12.59
N PHE A 215 17.42 -7.19 12.57
CA PHE A 215 16.08 -7.46 13.09
C PHE A 215 15.35 -8.40 12.12
N GLY A 216 14.73 -9.49 12.59
CA GLY A 216 13.97 -10.40 11.74
C GLY A 216 13.89 -11.84 12.23
N VAL A 217 13.13 -12.65 11.53
CA VAL A 217 12.98 -14.09 11.78
C VAL A 217 14.22 -14.82 11.25
N GLY A 218 15.14 -15.18 12.14
CA GLY A 218 16.39 -15.88 11.78
C GLY A 218 17.67 -15.07 11.94
N GLY A 219 17.59 -13.78 12.26
CA GLY A 219 18.75 -12.89 12.36
C GLY A 219 18.86 -12.06 13.62
N GLY A 220 18.02 -12.27 14.65
CA GLY A 220 18.15 -11.59 15.92
C GLY A 220 17.04 -10.63 16.32
N GLY A 221 15.91 -10.61 15.66
CA GLY A 221 14.70 -9.94 16.13
C GLY A 221 13.47 -10.78 15.83
N ALA A 222 12.71 -11.16 16.83
CA ALA A 222 11.45 -11.86 16.65
C ALA A 222 10.26 -10.88 16.72
N PRO A 223 9.20 -11.09 15.91
CA PRO A 223 7.96 -10.33 16.08
C PRO A 223 7.38 -10.46 17.48
N LYS A 224 6.75 -9.40 17.97
CA LYS A 224 6.06 -9.38 19.26
C LYS A 224 4.58 -9.73 19.05
N TRP A 225 4.25 -10.97 18.79
CA TRP A 225 2.83 -11.39 18.79
C TRP A 225 2.44 -12.06 20.07
#